data_04b230d94249382ada91d83f58a1a6d8
#
_entry.id   04b230d94249382ada91d83f58a1a6d8
#
_cell.length_a   1.000
_cell.length_b   1.000
_cell.length_c   1.000
_cell.angle_alpha   90.00
_cell.angle_beta   90.00
_cell.angle_gamma   90.00
#
_symmetry.space_group_name_H-M   'P 1'
#
loop_
_entity.id
_entity.type
_entity.pdbx_description
1 polymer ?
#
loop_
_entity_poly.entity_id
_entity_poly.type
_entity_poly.pdbx_seq_one_letter_code
_entity_poly.pdbx_strand_id
1 'polypeptide(L)'
;TIPANGGIVNLPGILVILFIMFILSIGTKESKKFNNLMVLIKLGVIFLFIIVGVFYINTDNWNTFLPFGFTGVFSGASSVFFAYTGFDTTASAAEETKNPQRTIPIALILSLVISTIIYIIVALILTGMSSYSKLDTGDALAYALNSVGRTKIAAILSVGAVIGTMAVIFGQTYGSSRVLLSV
;
A
#
# COMPACT_ATOMS: atom_id res chain seq x y z
N THR A 1 -7.70 -21.64 -11.56
CA THR A 1 -8.56 -20.77 -12.37
C THR A 1 -8.93 -19.52 -11.59
N ILE A 2 -8.83 -18.35 -12.21
CA ILE A 2 -9.06 -17.05 -11.54
C ILE A 2 -10.58 -16.81 -11.46
N PRO A 3 -11.14 -16.39 -10.30
CA PRO A 3 -12.59 -16.14 -10.16
C PRO A 3 -13.15 -15.15 -11.19
N ALA A 4 -12.37 -14.16 -11.62
CA ALA A 4 -12.75 -13.18 -12.64
C ALA A 4 -13.09 -13.83 -14.01
N ASN A 5 -12.62 -15.05 -14.26
CA ASN A 5 -12.87 -15.81 -15.48
C ASN A 5 -13.82 -17.01 -15.24
N GLY A 6 -14.71 -16.93 -14.23
CA GLY A 6 -15.64 -18.02 -13.88
C GLY A 6 -15.02 -19.18 -13.12
N GLY A 7 -13.81 -19.04 -12.63
CA GLY A 7 -13.14 -20.04 -11.80
C GLY A 7 -13.58 -19.99 -10.35
N ILE A 8 -13.68 -21.16 -9.70
CA ILE A 8 -14.09 -21.32 -8.29
C ILE A 8 -12.92 -21.09 -7.33
N VAL A 9 -11.68 -21.20 -7.79
CA VAL A 9 -10.48 -21.19 -6.95
C VAL A 9 -9.48 -20.13 -7.43
N ASN A 10 -9.02 -19.28 -6.51
CA ASN A 10 -7.97 -18.30 -6.77
C ASN A 10 -6.58 -18.92 -6.59
N LEU A 11 -6.10 -19.64 -7.58
CA LEU A 11 -4.79 -20.30 -7.58
C LEU A 11 -3.61 -19.34 -7.27
N PRO A 12 -3.49 -18.15 -7.90
CA PRO A 12 -2.44 -17.20 -7.56
C PRO A 12 -2.48 -16.77 -6.09
N GLY A 13 -3.66 -16.53 -5.54
CA GLY A 13 -3.81 -16.16 -4.13
C GLY A 13 -3.35 -17.27 -3.18
N ILE A 14 -3.71 -18.52 -3.47
CA ILE A 14 -3.26 -19.68 -2.70
C ILE A 14 -1.74 -19.80 -2.73
N LEU A 15 -1.13 -19.69 -3.91
CA LEU A 15 0.33 -19.78 -4.06
C LEU A 15 1.06 -18.68 -3.26
N VAL A 16 0.56 -17.45 -3.28
CA VAL A 16 1.13 -16.34 -2.49
C VAL A 16 1.04 -16.63 -1.00
N ILE A 17 -0.11 -17.10 -0.51
CA ILE A 17 -0.27 -17.42 0.92
C ILE A 17 0.65 -18.56 1.33
N LEU A 18 0.71 -19.64 0.57
CA LEU A 18 1.61 -20.78 0.84
C LEU A 18 3.08 -20.34 0.85
N PHE A 19 3.47 -19.48 -0.08
CA PHE A 19 4.83 -18.94 -0.15
C PHE A 19 5.16 -18.09 1.10
N ILE A 20 4.22 -17.23 1.53
CA ILE A 20 4.39 -16.43 2.75
C ILE A 20 4.48 -17.32 3.99
N MET A 21 3.61 -18.32 4.11
CA MET A 21 3.67 -19.29 5.21
C MET A 21 4.99 -20.05 5.24
N PHE A 22 5.51 -20.44 4.08
CA PHE A 22 6.83 -21.09 3.96
C PHE A 22 7.94 -20.19 4.48
N ILE A 23 7.97 -18.89 4.07
CA ILE A 23 8.98 -17.93 4.55
C ILE A 23 8.88 -17.72 6.06
N LEU A 24 7.67 -17.60 6.60
CA LEU A 24 7.44 -17.44 8.04
C LEU A 24 7.92 -18.68 8.83
N SER A 25 7.84 -19.88 8.26
CA SER A 25 8.30 -21.12 8.90
C SER A 25 9.82 -21.26 8.96
N ILE A 26 10.58 -20.57 8.10
CA ILE A 26 12.05 -20.63 8.09
C ILE A 26 12.66 -19.94 9.32
N GLY A 27 11.96 -18.99 9.91
CA GLY A 27 12.36 -18.32 11.15
C GLY A 27 12.26 -16.78 11.11
N THR A 28 12.22 -16.20 12.30
CA THR A 28 11.97 -14.76 12.48
C THR A 28 13.02 -13.85 11.88
N LYS A 29 14.29 -14.27 11.86
CA LYS A 29 15.41 -13.47 11.36
C LYS A 29 15.37 -13.26 9.85
N GLU A 30 15.13 -14.33 9.10
CA GLU A 30 15.04 -14.29 7.63
C GLU A 30 13.73 -13.63 7.19
N SER A 31 12.65 -13.90 7.91
CA SER A 31 11.35 -13.24 7.70
C SER A 31 11.44 -11.71 7.82
N LYS A 32 12.17 -11.19 8.81
CA LYS A 32 12.40 -9.74 8.98
C LYS A 32 13.20 -9.14 7.82
N LYS A 33 14.25 -9.82 7.35
CA LYS A 33 15.04 -9.35 6.20
C LYS A 33 14.20 -9.30 4.93
N PHE A 34 13.41 -10.34 4.69
CA PHE A 34 12.52 -10.41 3.53
C PHE A 34 11.48 -9.31 3.55
N ASN A 35 10.82 -9.09 4.69
CA ASN A 35 9.86 -8.00 4.86
C ASN A 35 10.49 -6.63 4.62
N ASN A 36 11.66 -6.36 5.20
CA ASN A 36 12.36 -5.10 5.02
C ASN A 36 12.72 -4.84 3.55
N LEU A 37 13.12 -5.88 2.81
CA LEU A 37 13.39 -5.76 1.37
C LEU A 37 12.12 -5.40 0.60
N MET A 38 10.99 -6.06 0.88
CA MET A 38 9.71 -5.74 0.23
C MET A 38 9.26 -4.31 0.51
N VAL A 39 9.41 -3.85 1.77
CA VAL A 39 9.08 -2.47 2.17
C VAL A 39 9.99 -1.47 1.45
N LEU A 40 11.30 -1.76 1.34
CA LEU A 40 12.24 -0.89 0.62
C LEU A 40 11.87 -0.77 -0.87
N ILE A 41 11.54 -1.88 -1.52
CA ILE A 41 11.09 -1.89 -2.92
C ILE A 41 9.80 -1.07 -3.07
N LYS A 42 8.81 -1.29 -2.19
CA LYS A 42 7.54 -0.56 -2.20
C LYS A 42 7.77 0.95 -2.09
N LEU A 43 8.58 1.39 -1.13
CA LEU A 43 8.90 2.81 -0.96
C LEU A 43 9.64 3.36 -2.19
N GLY A 44 10.62 2.62 -2.72
CA GLY A 44 11.35 3.01 -3.92
C GLY A 44 10.44 3.22 -5.13
N VAL A 45 9.44 2.35 -5.31
CA VAL A 45 8.46 2.46 -6.40
C VAL A 45 7.52 3.66 -6.20
N ILE A 46 7.11 3.94 -4.95
CA ILE A 46 6.31 5.13 -4.63
C ILE A 46 7.11 6.41 -4.90
N PHE A 47 8.37 6.48 -4.47
CA PHE A 47 9.23 7.62 -4.76
C PHE A 47 9.49 7.78 -6.26
N LEU A 48 9.65 6.69 -7.01
CA LEU A 48 9.77 6.72 -8.46
C LEU A 48 8.53 7.36 -9.10
N PHE A 49 7.31 6.97 -8.65
CA PHE A 49 6.07 7.58 -9.09
C PHE A 49 6.04 9.08 -8.80
N ILE A 50 6.39 9.49 -7.59
CA ILE A 50 6.42 10.90 -7.17
C ILE A 50 7.37 11.70 -8.05
N ILE A 51 8.62 11.24 -8.23
CA ILE A 51 9.64 11.94 -9.01
C ILE A 51 9.21 12.09 -10.47
N VAL A 52 8.70 11.03 -11.07
CA VAL A 52 8.27 11.08 -12.48
C VAL A 52 6.97 11.86 -12.63
N GLY A 53 6.00 11.63 -11.75
CA GLY A 53 4.66 12.20 -11.84
C GLY A 53 4.63 13.72 -11.70
N VAL A 54 5.51 14.30 -10.87
CA VAL A 54 5.61 15.76 -10.68
C VAL A 54 5.80 16.51 -12.01
N PHE A 55 6.54 15.93 -12.96
CA PHE A 55 6.80 16.56 -14.26
C PHE A 55 5.59 16.56 -15.23
N TYR A 56 4.54 15.80 -14.89
CA TYR A 56 3.33 15.65 -15.73
C TYR A 56 2.08 16.22 -15.09
N ILE A 57 2.23 17.03 -14.05
CA ILE A 57 1.10 17.71 -13.40
C ILE A 57 0.57 18.78 -14.36
N ASN A 58 -0.75 18.71 -14.64
CA ASN A 58 -1.51 19.77 -15.26
C ASN A 58 -2.48 20.34 -14.21
N THR A 59 -2.27 21.60 -13.85
CA THR A 59 -3.11 22.31 -12.84
C THR A 59 -4.56 22.47 -13.25
N ASP A 60 -4.87 22.40 -14.56
CA ASP A 60 -6.25 22.46 -15.07
C ASP A 60 -7.11 21.30 -14.55
N ASN A 61 -6.49 20.17 -14.21
CA ASN A 61 -7.20 19.03 -13.63
C ASN A 61 -7.78 19.34 -12.23
N TRP A 62 -7.31 20.39 -11.56
CA TRP A 62 -7.77 20.82 -10.24
C TRP A 62 -8.81 21.95 -10.27
N ASN A 63 -9.19 22.46 -11.45
CA ASN A 63 -10.18 23.53 -11.58
C ASN A 63 -11.51 23.18 -10.90
N THR A 64 -11.89 21.90 -10.89
CA THR A 64 -13.03 21.41 -10.12
C THR A 64 -12.53 20.63 -8.90
N PHE A 65 -12.09 21.34 -7.86
CA PHE A 65 -11.46 20.73 -6.68
C PHE A 65 -12.43 19.89 -5.84
N LEU A 66 -13.71 20.27 -5.79
CA LEU A 66 -14.76 19.57 -5.02
C LEU A 66 -15.92 19.15 -5.94
N PRO A 67 -15.72 18.18 -6.87
CA PRO A 67 -16.75 17.81 -7.84
C PRO A 67 -18.02 17.24 -7.18
N PHE A 68 -17.89 16.61 -6.02
CA PHE A 68 -19.00 16.01 -5.26
C PHE A 68 -19.29 16.74 -3.94
N GLY A 69 -18.76 17.96 -3.77
CA GLY A 69 -18.92 18.74 -2.55
C GLY A 69 -18.37 18.06 -1.30
N PHE A 70 -18.78 18.54 -0.14
CA PHE A 70 -18.36 17.98 1.15
C PHE A 70 -18.84 16.54 1.38
N THR A 71 -19.97 16.15 0.82
CA THR A 71 -20.46 14.77 0.91
C THR A 71 -19.46 13.79 0.27
N GLY A 72 -18.87 14.16 -0.87
CA GLY A 72 -17.81 13.38 -1.50
C GLY A 72 -16.56 13.27 -0.63
N VAL A 73 -16.20 14.36 0.07
CA VAL A 73 -15.03 14.34 0.99
C VAL A 73 -15.26 13.36 2.14
N PHE A 74 -16.43 13.38 2.78
CA PHE A 74 -16.74 12.46 3.88
C PHE A 74 -16.82 11.01 3.41
N SER A 75 -17.39 10.75 2.25
CA SER A 75 -17.43 9.41 1.65
C SER A 75 -16.00 8.90 1.32
N GLY A 76 -15.18 9.76 0.73
CA GLY A 76 -13.78 9.46 0.47
C GLY A 76 -12.98 9.21 1.74
N ALA A 77 -13.16 10.02 2.78
CA ALA A 77 -12.50 9.84 4.07
C ALA A 77 -12.84 8.48 4.70
N SER A 78 -14.11 8.05 4.62
CA SER A 78 -14.53 6.74 5.10
C SER A 78 -13.84 5.60 4.34
N SER A 79 -13.69 5.73 3.03
CA SER A 79 -12.99 4.74 2.21
C SER A 79 -11.49 4.71 2.49
N VAL A 80 -10.86 5.87 2.64
CA VAL A 80 -9.42 6.01 2.93
C VAL A 80 -9.08 5.50 4.34
N PHE A 81 -10.04 5.51 5.29
CA PHE A 81 -9.82 4.95 6.63
C PHE A 81 -9.30 3.52 6.58
N PHE A 82 -9.79 2.70 5.65
CA PHE A 82 -9.30 1.33 5.46
C PHE A 82 -7.85 1.24 5.00
N ALA A 83 -7.29 2.29 4.39
CA ALA A 83 -5.88 2.33 4.00
C ALA A 83 -4.93 2.44 5.21
N TYR A 84 -5.45 2.80 6.37
CA TYR A 84 -4.69 2.87 7.63
C TYR A 84 -4.83 1.62 8.49
N THR A 85 -5.61 0.61 8.08
CA THR A 85 -5.72 -0.66 8.80
C THR A 85 -4.36 -1.34 8.89
N GLY A 86 -4.09 -2.01 10.01
CA GLY A 86 -2.83 -2.69 10.29
C GLY A 86 -1.89 -1.94 11.24
N PHE A 87 -2.22 -0.72 11.66
CA PHE A 87 -1.44 -0.02 12.69
C PHE A 87 -1.46 -0.77 14.02
N ASP A 88 -2.53 -1.48 14.30
CA ASP A 88 -2.76 -2.33 15.47
C ASP A 88 -1.80 -3.53 15.52
N THR A 89 -1.36 -4.06 14.37
CA THR A 89 -0.35 -5.14 14.33
C THR A 89 1.00 -4.72 14.89
N THR A 90 1.29 -3.41 14.94
CA THR A 90 2.49 -2.88 15.59
C THR A 90 2.43 -3.11 17.11
N ALA A 91 1.24 -3.10 17.71
CA ALA A 91 1.06 -3.36 19.13
C ALA A 91 1.36 -4.83 19.48
N SER A 92 1.08 -5.78 18.59
CA SER A 92 1.39 -7.20 18.81
C SER A 92 2.89 -7.51 18.82
N ALA A 93 3.73 -6.60 18.32
CA ALA A 93 5.19 -6.70 18.37
C ALA A 93 5.80 -6.17 19.70
N ALA A 94 4.97 -5.85 20.69
CA ALA A 94 5.41 -5.27 21.97
C ALA A 94 6.41 -6.17 22.71
N GLU A 95 6.19 -7.48 22.71
CA GLU A 95 7.05 -8.45 23.39
C GLU A 95 8.48 -8.51 22.83
N GLU A 96 8.65 -8.20 21.54
CA GLU A 96 9.97 -8.20 20.88
C GLU A 96 10.64 -6.83 20.87
N THR A 97 9.98 -5.81 21.40
CA THR A 97 10.44 -4.41 21.33
C THR A 97 11.19 -4.00 22.59
N LYS A 98 12.36 -3.39 22.45
CA LYS A 98 13.06 -2.75 23.55
C LYS A 98 12.29 -1.50 23.99
N ASN A 99 11.98 -1.38 25.29
CA ASN A 99 11.21 -0.26 25.86
C ASN A 99 9.86 -0.04 25.14
N PRO A 100 8.96 -1.03 25.12
CA PRO A 100 7.74 -1.01 24.33
C PRO A 100 6.82 0.17 24.66
N GLN A 101 6.76 0.56 25.95
CA GLN A 101 5.92 1.67 26.43
C GLN A 101 6.24 3.01 25.75
N ARG A 102 7.47 3.22 25.32
CA ARG A 102 7.89 4.44 24.62
C ARG A 102 8.00 4.24 23.12
N THR A 103 8.55 3.12 22.70
CA THR A 103 8.85 2.86 21.28
C THR A 103 7.60 2.64 20.45
N ILE A 104 6.60 1.91 20.97
CA ILE A 104 5.38 1.60 20.20
C ILE A 104 4.54 2.85 19.94
N PRO A 105 4.20 3.71 20.94
CA PRO A 105 3.42 4.91 20.62
C PRO A 105 4.12 5.84 19.63
N ILE A 106 5.43 6.01 19.76
CA ILE A 106 6.21 6.83 18.81
C ILE A 106 6.18 6.22 17.42
N ALA A 107 6.39 4.91 17.28
CA ALA A 107 6.35 4.22 16.00
C ALA A 107 4.97 4.34 15.33
N LEU A 108 3.89 4.19 16.08
CA LEU A 108 2.52 4.36 15.60
C LEU A 108 2.26 5.76 15.07
N ILE A 109 2.58 6.79 15.87
CA ILE A 109 2.37 8.18 15.48
C ILE A 109 3.20 8.52 14.24
N LEU A 110 4.50 8.17 14.22
CA LEU A 110 5.38 8.46 13.10
C LEU A 110 4.91 7.73 11.83
N SER A 111 4.51 6.47 11.93
CA SER A 111 4.01 5.72 10.77
C SER A 111 2.76 6.35 10.17
N LEU A 112 1.82 6.79 11.01
CA LEU A 112 0.60 7.47 10.55
C LEU A 112 0.92 8.82 9.89
N VAL A 113 1.78 9.64 10.51
CA VAL A 113 2.16 10.95 9.97
C VAL A 113 2.88 10.79 8.62
N ILE A 114 3.89 9.91 8.54
CA ILE A 114 4.65 9.69 7.31
C ILE A 114 3.75 9.13 6.21
N SER A 115 2.89 8.15 6.51
CA SER A 115 1.96 7.58 5.54
C SER A 115 0.98 8.63 5.03
N THR A 116 0.45 9.49 5.91
CA THR A 116 -0.47 10.57 5.53
C THR A 116 0.20 11.55 4.56
N ILE A 117 1.44 11.98 4.86
CA ILE A 117 2.19 12.87 3.97
C ILE A 117 2.39 12.24 2.59
N ILE A 118 2.80 10.97 2.54
CA ILE A 118 2.99 10.24 1.28
C ILE A 118 1.67 10.14 0.52
N TYR A 119 0.56 9.80 1.18
CA TYR A 119 -0.76 9.70 0.55
C TYR A 119 -1.21 11.03 -0.04
N ILE A 120 -1.02 12.14 0.67
CA ILE A 120 -1.35 13.47 0.17
C ILE A 120 -0.53 13.79 -1.08
N ILE A 121 0.78 13.56 -1.06
CA ILE A 121 1.66 13.85 -2.20
C ILE A 121 1.27 12.99 -3.41
N VAL A 122 1.07 11.69 -3.21
CA VAL A 122 0.67 10.77 -4.29
C VAL A 122 -0.70 11.16 -4.86
N ALA A 123 -1.67 11.49 -4.01
CA ALA A 123 -3.01 11.90 -4.45
C ALA A 123 -2.98 13.20 -5.26
N LEU A 124 -2.21 14.20 -4.82
CA LEU A 124 -2.03 15.46 -5.56
C LEU A 124 -1.40 15.21 -6.93
N ILE A 125 -0.35 14.43 -7.00
CA ILE A 125 0.31 14.12 -8.27
C ILE A 125 -0.63 13.34 -9.18
N LEU A 126 -1.30 12.32 -8.66
CA LEU A 126 -2.20 11.46 -9.42
C LEU A 126 -3.36 12.27 -10.04
N THR A 127 -4.02 13.10 -9.23
CA THR A 127 -5.12 13.97 -9.68
C THR A 127 -4.63 15.10 -10.58
N GLY A 128 -3.38 15.54 -10.42
CA GLY A 128 -2.75 16.49 -11.33
C GLY A 128 -2.39 15.88 -12.70
N MET A 129 -1.99 14.60 -12.72
CA MET A 129 -1.66 13.91 -13.98
C MET A 129 -2.89 13.53 -14.79
N SER A 130 -4.00 13.19 -14.14
CA SER A 130 -5.20 12.67 -14.80
C SER A 130 -6.46 13.15 -14.08
N SER A 131 -7.50 13.48 -14.87
CA SER A 131 -8.80 13.85 -14.30
C SER A 131 -9.36 12.72 -13.43
N TYR A 132 -9.95 13.09 -12.28
CA TYR A 132 -10.55 12.15 -11.31
C TYR A 132 -11.55 11.18 -11.96
N SER A 133 -12.30 11.62 -12.99
CA SER A 133 -13.28 10.79 -13.69
C SER A 133 -12.67 9.60 -14.46
N LYS A 134 -11.36 9.61 -14.73
CA LYS A 134 -10.62 8.56 -15.43
C LYS A 134 -9.83 7.66 -14.49
N LEU A 135 -9.82 7.96 -13.19
CA LEU A 135 -9.04 7.24 -12.18
C LEU A 135 -9.81 6.09 -11.53
N ASP A 136 -11.07 5.86 -11.91
CA ASP A 136 -11.88 4.72 -11.45
C ASP A 136 -11.42 3.42 -12.15
N THR A 137 -10.21 3.01 -11.84
CA THR A 137 -9.55 1.82 -12.39
C THR A 137 -8.86 1.04 -11.27
N GLY A 138 -8.69 -0.26 -11.47
CA GLY A 138 -8.04 -1.13 -10.48
C GLY A 138 -6.56 -0.80 -10.24
N ASP A 139 -5.89 -0.08 -11.14
CA ASP A 139 -4.50 0.39 -11.02
C ASP A 139 -4.39 1.84 -11.51
N ALA A 140 -4.89 2.77 -10.72
CA ALA A 140 -4.94 4.19 -11.06
C ALA A 140 -3.55 4.81 -11.29
N LEU A 141 -2.53 4.37 -10.53
CA LEU A 141 -1.17 4.88 -10.66
C LEU A 141 -0.51 4.49 -11.99
N ALA A 142 -0.64 3.21 -12.38
CA ALA A 142 -0.12 2.75 -13.66
C ALA A 142 -0.92 3.34 -14.83
N TYR A 143 -2.24 3.51 -14.68
CA TYR A 143 -3.07 4.20 -15.66
C TYR A 143 -2.59 5.62 -15.93
N ALA A 144 -2.34 6.40 -14.87
CA ALA A 144 -1.85 7.78 -15.00
C ALA A 144 -0.49 7.86 -15.71
N LEU A 145 0.44 6.93 -15.42
CA LEU A 145 1.72 6.87 -16.12
C LEU A 145 1.58 6.43 -17.59
N ASN A 146 0.68 5.50 -17.87
CA ASN A 146 0.40 5.07 -19.25
C ASN A 146 -0.20 6.22 -20.08
N SER A 147 -1.09 7.03 -19.50
CA SER A 147 -1.72 8.16 -20.18
C SER A 147 -0.72 9.24 -20.62
N VAL A 148 0.43 9.35 -19.93
CA VAL A 148 1.54 10.26 -20.30
C VAL A 148 2.65 9.56 -21.08
N GLY A 149 2.41 8.35 -21.59
CA GLY A 149 3.35 7.60 -22.44
C GLY A 149 4.52 6.94 -21.69
N ARG A 150 4.46 6.82 -20.35
CA ARG A 150 5.50 6.22 -19.52
C ARG A 150 5.24 4.74 -19.19
N THR A 151 4.90 3.95 -20.20
CA THR A 151 4.50 2.54 -20.08
C THR A 151 5.52 1.66 -19.35
N LYS A 152 6.83 1.87 -19.57
CA LYS A 152 7.88 1.11 -18.87
C LYS A 152 7.86 1.35 -17.37
N ILE A 153 7.66 2.61 -16.96
CA ILE A 153 7.59 2.99 -15.55
C ILE A 153 6.28 2.48 -14.94
N ALA A 154 5.18 2.54 -15.69
CA ALA A 154 3.91 1.95 -15.27
C ALA A 154 4.05 0.45 -14.97
N ALA A 155 4.74 -0.31 -15.83
CA ALA A 155 5.00 -1.74 -15.61
C ALA A 155 5.82 -1.99 -14.34
N ILE A 156 6.88 -1.21 -14.09
CA ILE A 156 7.68 -1.29 -12.84
C ILE A 156 6.78 -1.01 -11.62
N LEU A 157 5.92 -0.01 -11.74
CA LEU A 157 4.99 0.37 -10.66
C LEU A 157 4.01 -0.75 -10.34
N SER A 158 3.41 -1.39 -11.36
CA SER A 158 2.48 -2.50 -11.17
C SER A 158 3.17 -3.71 -10.49
N VAL A 159 4.41 -4.03 -10.88
CA VAL A 159 5.20 -5.06 -10.19
C VAL A 159 5.47 -4.67 -8.73
N GLY A 160 5.85 -3.41 -8.49
CA GLY A 160 6.05 -2.89 -7.14
C GLY A 160 4.78 -2.92 -6.28
N ALA A 161 3.61 -2.66 -6.87
CA ALA A 161 2.32 -2.76 -6.21
C ALA A 161 2.01 -4.20 -5.76
N VAL A 162 2.30 -5.20 -6.60
CA VAL A 162 2.17 -6.62 -6.24
C VAL A 162 3.09 -6.97 -5.07
N ILE A 163 4.36 -6.57 -5.11
CA ILE A 163 5.32 -6.79 -4.02
C ILE A 163 4.83 -6.08 -2.74
N GLY A 164 4.31 -4.85 -2.87
CA GLY A 164 3.75 -4.10 -1.76
C GLY A 164 2.55 -4.80 -1.11
N THR A 165 1.67 -5.38 -1.91
CA THR A 165 0.53 -6.17 -1.41
C THR A 165 1.01 -7.44 -0.69
N MET A 166 2.02 -8.13 -1.23
CA MET A 166 2.64 -9.28 -0.57
C MET A 166 3.23 -8.90 0.79
N ALA A 167 3.87 -7.73 0.91
CA ALA A 167 4.41 -7.23 2.18
C ALA A 167 3.30 -7.00 3.22
N VAL A 168 2.14 -6.48 2.80
CA VAL A 168 0.98 -6.30 3.69
C VAL A 168 0.45 -7.65 4.18
N ILE A 169 0.23 -8.61 3.28
CA ILE A 169 -0.23 -9.97 3.65
C ILE A 169 0.77 -10.62 4.61
N PHE A 170 2.07 -10.46 4.35
CA PHE A 170 3.13 -10.98 5.22
C PHE A 170 3.04 -10.39 6.63
N GLY A 171 2.92 -9.05 6.76
CA GLY A 171 2.81 -8.37 8.04
C GLY A 171 1.57 -8.79 8.81
N GLN A 172 0.42 -8.88 8.14
CA GLN A 172 -0.85 -9.33 8.73
C GLN A 172 -0.76 -10.78 9.23
N THR A 173 -0.20 -11.69 8.43
CA THR A 173 -0.03 -13.11 8.81
C THR A 173 0.91 -13.24 10.01
N TYR A 174 2.00 -12.46 10.02
CA TYR A 174 2.93 -12.44 11.15
C TYR A 174 2.25 -11.92 12.42
N GLY A 175 1.55 -10.79 12.36
CA GLY A 175 0.83 -10.22 13.49
C GLY A 175 -0.23 -11.18 14.05
N SER A 176 -1.05 -11.75 13.17
CA SER A 176 -2.09 -12.71 13.57
C SER A 176 -1.53 -13.96 14.23
N SER A 177 -0.40 -14.48 13.76
CA SER A 177 0.25 -15.64 14.38
C SER A 177 0.74 -15.35 15.80
N ARG A 178 1.15 -14.11 16.08
CA ARG A 178 1.58 -13.69 17.43
C ARG A 178 0.42 -13.55 18.40
N VAL A 179 -0.68 -12.98 17.92
CA VAL A 179 -1.91 -12.91 18.76
C VAL A 179 -2.39 -14.31 19.15
N LEU A 180 -2.35 -15.28 18.23
CA LEU A 180 -2.70 -16.67 18.52
C LEU A 180 -1.77 -17.35 19.54
N LEU A 181 -0.50 -16.95 19.59
CA LEU A 181 0.47 -17.50 20.55
C LEU A 181 0.35 -16.88 21.94
N SER A 182 -0.27 -15.70 22.05
CA SER A 182 -0.44 -14.98 23.32
C SER A 182 -1.72 -15.36 24.06
N VAL A 183 -2.59 -16.18 23.47
CA VAL A 183 -3.82 -16.74 24.05
C VAL A 183 -3.58 -18.14 24.57
#